data_50fbff6954aa3b6ce673e5071712538b
#
_entry.id   50fbff6954aa3b6ce673e5071712538b
#
_cell.length_a   1.000
_cell.length_b   1.000
_cell.length_c   1.000
_cell.angle_alpha   90.00
_cell.angle_beta   90.00
_cell.angle_gamma   90.00
#
_symmetry.space_group_name_H-M   'P 1'
#
loop_
_entity.id
_entity.type
_entity.pdbx_description
1 polymer ?
#
loop_
_entity_poly.entity_id
_entity_poly.type
_entity_poly.pdbx_seq_one_letter_code
_entity_poly.pdbx_strand_id
1 'polypeptide(L)'
;ADLDAAFAGDLLNQCIGSSFSLRNRGVPTLGLYGACSTMAESLLLAAMSISGGFARTALAMTSSHFASSERQYRFPLGYGGQRTPTSQWTVTGAGAVLLGGGERGIRITAATIGSIVDRGICDANNMGAAMAPAAFATLHAHFDDLHCAPEDYDVIITGDLGRLGSEILHGLLEKDGIRADVQDCGVMIFDTRRQDVHCGGSGCGCSASVLCGPLLSRMERGELRRLLFCGTGALLSPLSTQQGESIPAVCHAVVLERS
;
A
#
# COMPACT_ATOMS: atom_id res chain seq x y z
N ALA A 1 -22.87 -13.40 5.63
CA ALA A 1 -22.30 -13.12 6.97
C ALA A 1 -22.49 -11.62 7.24
N ASP A 2 -22.99 -11.30 8.41
CA ASP A 2 -23.10 -9.91 8.84
C ASP A 2 -21.69 -9.38 9.11
N LEU A 3 -21.34 -8.22 8.53
CA LEU A 3 -20.08 -7.55 8.77
C LEU A 3 -20.20 -6.68 10.03
N ASP A 4 -19.32 -6.90 10.99
CA ASP A 4 -19.30 -6.10 12.21
C ASP A 4 -18.64 -4.73 11.96
N ALA A 5 -17.65 -4.66 11.05
CA ALA A 5 -16.99 -3.41 10.68
C ALA A 5 -16.39 -3.45 9.26
N ALA A 6 -16.24 -2.30 8.64
CA ALA A 6 -15.46 -2.09 7.43
C ALA A 6 -14.39 -1.01 7.65
N PHE A 7 -13.18 -1.33 7.27
CA PHE A 7 -12.03 -0.43 7.20
C PHE A 7 -11.77 -0.15 5.73
N ALA A 8 -12.18 1.03 5.27
CA ALA A 8 -12.26 1.33 3.85
C ALA A 8 -11.64 2.68 3.52
N GLY A 9 -10.90 2.75 2.43
CA GLY A 9 -10.32 4.01 2.00
C GLY A 9 -10.01 4.06 0.51
N ASP A 10 -9.71 5.26 0.07
CA ASP A 10 -9.30 5.57 -1.30
C ASP A 10 -8.46 6.85 -1.33
N LEU A 11 -8.12 7.35 -2.51
CA LEU A 11 -7.25 8.52 -2.68
C LEU A 11 -8.02 9.85 -2.68
N LEU A 12 -9.33 9.85 -2.54
CA LEU A 12 -10.13 11.07 -2.63
C LEU A 12 -10.47 11.63 -1.25
N ASN A 13 -10.66 12.93 -1.17
CA ASN A 13 -11.06 13.61 0.07
C ASN A 13 -12.32 12.97 0.66
N GLN A 14 -12.34 12.82 1.99
CA GLN A 14 -13.36 12.14 2.78
C GLN A 14 -13.61 10.68 2.36
N CYS A 15 -12.65 10.03 1.68
CA CYS A 15 -12.79 8.65 1.18
C CYS A 15 -14.09 8.47 0.41
N ILE A 16 -14.37 9.38 -0.55
CA ILE A 16 -15.68 9.46 -1.19
C ILE A 16 -16.00 8.21 -2.01
N GLY A 17 -15.00 7.57 -2.63
CA GLY A 17 -15.17 6.32 -3.35
C GLY A 17 -15.66 5.20 -2.43
N SER A 18 -15.02 5.04 -1.29
CA SER A 18 -15.38 4.05 -0.26
C SER A 18 -16.72 4.37 0.39
N SER A 19 -16.95 5.63 0.76
CA SER A 19 -18.20 6.08 1.38
C SER A 19 -19.41 5.81 0.49
N PHE A 20 -19.30 6.10 -0.81
CA PHE A 20 -20.39 5.86 -1.76
C PHE A 20 -20.59 4.38 -2.04
N SER A 21 -19.57 3.56 -2.04
CA SER A 21 -19.68 2.11 -2.22
C SER A 21 -20.40 1.42 -1.06
N LEU A 22 -20.25 1.93 0.15
CA LEU A 22 -20.79 1.35 1.38
C LEU A 22 -22.07 2.02 1.90
N ARG A 23 -22.47 3.20 1.40
CA ARG A 23 -23.57 4.03 1.93
C ARG A 23 -24.91 3.31 2.13
N ASN A 24 -25.19 2.26 1.36
CA ASN A 24 -26.46 1.53 1.40
C ASN A 24 -26.30 0.09 1.96
N ARG A 25 -25.18 -0.20 2.61
CA ARG A 25 -24.86 -1.56 3.08
C ARG A 25 -25.14 -1.77 4.57
N GLY A 26 -25.38 -0.69 5.32
CA GLY A 26 -25.67 -0.79 6.77
C GLY A 26 -24.50 -1.32 7.60
N VAL A 27 -23.28 -1.27 7.07
CA VAL A 27 -22.07 -1.75 7.76
C VAL A 27 -21.40 -0.57 8.47
N PRO A 28 -21.10 -0.69 9.78
CA PRO A 28 -20.26 0.29 10.48
C PRO A 28 -18.93 0.48 9.77
N THR A 29 -18.60 1.71 9.40
CA THR A 29 -17.47 1.96 8.51
C THR A 29 -16.53 3.00 9.11
N LEU A 30 -15.23 2.70 9.09
CA LEU A 30 -14.14 3.61 9.39
C LEU A 30 -13.43 3.98 8.08
N GLY A 31 -13.44 5.27 7.75
CA GLY A 31 -12.75 5.82 6.58
C GLY A 31 -11.26 5.99 6.85
N LEU A 32 -10.42 5.43 5.98
CA LEU A 32 -8.97 5.48 6.08
C LEU A 32 -8.39 6.33 4.96
N TYR A 33 -7.45 7.20 5.30
CA TYR A 33 -6.87 8.14 4.34
C TYR A 33 -5.34 8.18 4.45
N GLY A 34 -4.73 6.99 4.36
CA GLY A 34 -3.28 6.77 4.40
C GLY A 34 -2.61 6.84 3.02
N ALA A 35 -3.18 7.55 2.06
CA ALA A 35 -2.73 7.57 0.67
C ALA A 35 -2.63 6.14 0.09
N CYS A 36 -1.52 5.81 -0.59
CA CYS A 36 -1.36 4.49 -1.20
C CYS A 36 -1.14 3.35 -0.18
N SER A 37 -0.82 3.66 1.10
CA SER A 37 -0.65 2.65 2.17
C SER A 37 -1.97 2.06 2.67
N THR A 38 -3.11 2.62 2.27
CA THR A 38 -4.44 2.30 2.83
C THR A 38 -4.78 0.81 2.80
N MET A 39 -4.26 0.00 1.84
CA MET A 39 -4.53 -1.44 1.85
C MET A 39 -3.88 -2.14 3.05
N ALA A 40 -2.62 -1.85 3.35
CA ALA A 40 -1.94 -2.41 4.54
C ALA A 40 -2.56 -1.87 5.83
N GLU A 41 -2.88 -0.57 5.88
CA GLU A 41 -3.55 0.09 7.00
C GLU A 41 -4.92 -0.57 7.28
N SER A 42 -5.73 -0.83 6.26
CA SER A 42 -7.05 -1.47 6.42
C SER A 42 -6.94 -2.92 6.93
N LEU A 43 -5.99 -3.70 6.42
CA LEU A 43 -5.73 -5.06 6.88
C LEU A 43 -5.27 -5.10 8.33
N LEU A 44 -4.33 -4.22 8.69
CA LEU A 44 -3.78 -4.09 10.04
C LEU A 44 -4.88 -3.73 11.05
N LEU A 45 -5.69 -2.71 10.77
CA LEU A 45 -6.76 -2.27 11.66
C LEU A 45 -7.89 -3.31 11.77
N ALA A 46 -8.23 -3.98 10.67
CA ALA A 46 -9.19 -5.08 10.70
C ALA A 46 -8.69 -6.24 11.57
N ALA A 47 -7.43 -6.63 11.42
CA ALA A 47 -6.80 -7.67 12.24
C ALA A 47 -6.75 -7.28 13.73
N MET A 48 -6.36 -6.05 14.04
CA MET A 48 -6.37 -5.52 15.42
C MET A 48 -7.78 -5.52 16.01
N SER A 49 -8.78 -5.12 15.24
CA SER A 49 -10.18 -5.11 15.69
C SER A 49 -10.70 -6.52 16.04
N ILE A 50 -10.35 -7.51 15.25
CA ILE A 50 -10.73 -8.92 15.50
C ILE A 50 -9.95 -9.46 16.69
N SER A 51 -8.64 -9.27 16.74
CA SER A 51 -7.77 -9.74 17.82
C SER A 51 -8.13 -9.11 19.16
N GLY A 52 -8.53 -7.82 19.16
CA GLY A 52 -9.00 -7.10 20.33
C GLY A 52 -10.44 -7.41 20.76
N GLY A 53 -11.15 -8.26 20.01
CA GLY A 53 -12.54 -8.64 20.32
C GLY A 53 -13.59 -7.57 20.01
N PHE A 54 -13.24 -6.52 19.28
CA PHE A 54 -14.20 -5.47 18.85
C PHE A 54 -15.05 -5.91 17.65
N ALA A 55 -14.55 -6.82 16.83
CA ALA A 55 -15.28 -7.40 15.69
C ALA A 55 -15.01 -8.89 15.60
N ARG A 56 -15.97 -9.66 15.10
CA ARG A 56 -15.80 -11.07 14.71
C ARG A 56 -15.48 -11.20 13.24
N THR A 57 -16.04 -10.30 12.44
CA THR A 57 -15.81 -10.21 11.00
C THR A 57 -15.57 -8.75 10.61
N ALA A 58 -14.54 -8.51 9.83
CA ALA A 58 -14.17 -7.18 9.36
C ALA A 58 -13.81 -7.20 7.87
N LEU A 59 -14.21 -6.16 7.16
CA LEU A 59 -13.84 -5.94 5.77
C LEU A 59 -12.70 -4.94 5.70
N ALA A 60 -11.59 -5.33 5.09
CA ALA A 60 -10.50 -4.44 4.68
C ALA A 60 -10.62 -4.19 3.18
N MET A 61 -10.76 -2.93 2.75
CA MET A 61 -10.90 -2.63 1.32
C MET A 61 -10.32 -1.27 0.95
N THR A 62 -9.83 -1.20 -0.28
CA THR A 62 -9.40 0.07 -0.85
C THR A 62 -9.51 0.06 -2.37
N SER A 63 -9.56 1.26 -2.94
CA SER A 63 -9.63 1.46 -4.38
C SER A 63 -8.91 2.74 -4.81
N SER A 64 -8.51 2.79 -6.06
CA SER A 64 -8.08 4.02 -6.71
C SER A 64 -8.59 4.05 -8.15
N HIS A 65 -8.73 5.27 -8.68
CA HIS A 65 -9.18 5.49 -10.04
C HIS A 65 -8.31 6.57 -10.69
N PHE A 66 -7.74 6.26 -11.84
CA PHE A 66 -6.81 7.15 -12.55
C PHE A 66 -7.36 8.58 -12.70
N ALA A 67 -8.49 8.75 -13.37
CA ALA A 67 -8.99 10.07 -13.70
C ALA A 67 -9.26 10.96 -12.48
N SER A 68 -9.85 10.41 -11.42
CA SER A 68 -10.16 11.17 -10.21
C SER A 68 -8.90 11.52 -9.41
N SER A 69 -7.95 10.58 -9.26
CA SER A 69 -6.69 10.83 -8.55
C SER A 69 -5.80 11.83 -9.30
N GLU A 70 -5.69 11.71 -10.62
CA GLU A 70 -4.90 12.65 -11.42
C GLU A 70 -5.47 14.06 -11.37
N ARG A 71 -6.78 14.21 -11.39
CA ARG A 71 -7.43 15.52 -11.23
C ARG A 71 -7.18 16.15 -9.87
N GLN A 72 -7.13 15.35 -8.82
CA GLN A 72 -6.94 15.85 -7.48
C GLN A 72 -5.47 16.22 -7.19
N TYR A 73 -4.51 15.41 -7.64
CA TYR A 73 -3.12 15.51 -7.22
C TYR A 73 -2.16 16.02 -8.30
N ARG A 74 -2.49 15.93 -9.57
CA ARG A 74 -1.63 16.28 -10.72
C ARG A 74 -2.30 17.27 -11.67
N PHE A 75 -2.90 18.29 -11.08
CA PHE A 75 -3.55 19.37 -11.83
C PHE A 75 -2.50 20.34 -12.44
N PRO A 76 -2.74 20.93 -13.62
CA PRO A 76 -3.91 20.75 -14.48
C PRO A 76 -3.82 19.54 -15.41
N LEU A 77 -4.75 18.62 -15.25
CA LEU A 77 -4.81 17.37 -16.03
C LEU A 77 -4.96 17.60 -17.53
N GLY A 78 -5.70 18.64 -17.90
CA GLY A 78 -5.98 18.98 -19.30
C GLY A 78 -4.83 19.67 -20.05
N TYR A 79 -3.72 19.95 -19.38
CA TYR A 79 -2.59 20.64 -20.00
C TYR A 79 -1.81 19.73 -20.97
N GLY A 80 -2.01 18.43 -20.94
CA GLY A 80 -1.40 17.47 -21.87
C GLY A 80 0.12 17.37 -21.76
N GLY A 81 0.66 17.78 -20.62
CA GLY A 81 2.11 17.74 -20.37
C GLY A 81 2.65 16.31 -20.40
N GLN A 82 3.84 16.15 -20.98
CA GLN A 82 4.56 14.89 -20.95
C GLN A 82 4.93 14.54 -19.51
N ARG A 83 4.66 13.30 -19.10
CA ARG A 83 5.04 12.81 -17.78
C ARG A 83 6.56 12.68 -17.66
N THR A 84 7.11 12.99 -16.48
CA THR A 84 8.52 12.79 -16.21
C THR A 84 8.87 11.30 -16.13
N PRO A 85 10.11 10.90 -16.43
CA PRO A 85 10.55 9.50 -16.31
C PRO A 85 10.41 8.92 -14.90
N THR A 86 10.38 9.77 -13.88
CA THR A 86 10.22 9.40 -12.47
C THR A 86 8.77 9.18 -12.05
N SER A 87 7.82 9.62 -12.87
CA SER A 87 6.39 9.55 -12.56
C SER A 87 5.87 8.11 -12.58
N GLN A 88 4.79 7.90 -11.85
CA GLN A 88 4.04 6.65 -11.82
C GLN A 88 2.63 6.88 -12.34
N TRP A 89 1.97 5.81 -12.75
CA TRP A 89 0.63 5.83 -13.30
C TRP A 89 -0.38 5.35 -12.25
N THR A 90 -1.34 6.20 -11.86
CA THR A 90 -2.38 5.77 -10.92
C THR A 90 -3.18 4.61 -11.50
N VAL A 91 -3.24 3.52 -10.76
CA VAL A 91 -3.98 2.32 -11.16
C VAL A 91 -5.47 2.52 -10.91
N THR A 92 -6.29 2.20 -11.90
CA THR A 92 -7.73 2.00 -11.70
C THR A 92 -7.93 0.56 -11.26
N GLY A 93 -8.15 0.37 -9.96
CA GLY A 93 -8.27 -0.95 -9.36
C GLY A 93 -8.84 -0.89 -7.95
N ALA A 94 -9.20 -2.05 -7.45
CA ALA A 94 -9.70 -2.23 -6.08
C ALA A 94 -9.32 -3.60 -5.54
N GLY A 95 -9.30 -3.72 -4.22
CA GLY A 95 -9.19 -5.00 -3.53
C GLY A 95 -9.98 -4.97 -2.24
N ALA A 96 -10.49 -6.13 -1.86
CA ALA A 96 -11.23 -6.31 -0.62
C ALA A 96 -10.90 -7.68 -0.02
N VAL A 97 -10.65 -7.71 1.28
CA VAL A 97 -10.37 -8.92 2.05
C VAL A 97 -11.34 -8.98 3.21
N LEU A 98 -12.03 -10.10 3.33
CA LEU A 98 -12.85 -10.40 4.49
C LEU A 98 -11.98 -11.12 5.53
N LEU A 99 -11.89 -10.55 6.72
CA LEU A 99 -11.19 -11.12 7.85
C LEU A 99 -12.19 -11.68 8.86
N GLY A 100 -11.82 -12.78 9.50
CA GLY A 100 -12.59 -13.39 10.57
C GLY A 100 -11.67 -14.14 11.52
N GLY A 101 -12.18 -14.49 12.70
CA GLY A 101 -11.47 -15.38 13.63
C GLY A 101 -11.42 -16.80 13.07
N GLY A 102 -10.24 -17.44 13.07
CA GLY A 102 -10.07 -18.81 12.62
C GLY A 102 -8.61 -19.24 12.60
N GLU A 103 -8.40 -20.56 12.61
CA GLU A 103 -7.04 -21.13 12.62
C GLU A 103 -6.57 -21.65 11.26
N ARG A 104 -7.46 -21.68 10.26
CA ARG A 104 -7.19 -22.25 8.94
C ARG A 104 -7.17 -21.18 7.86
N GLY A 105 -6.37 -21.42 6.83
CA GLY A 105 -6.26 -20.54 5.66
C GLY A 105 -5.12 -19.54 5.79
N ILE A 106 -5.28 -18.39 5.16
CA ILE A 106 -4.29 -17.30 5.22
C ILE A 106 -4.60 -16.45 6.45
N ARG A 107 -3.60 -16.25 7.30
CA ARG A 107 -3.73 -15.50 8.56
C ARG A 107 -2.82 -14.28 8.56
N ILE A 108 -3.25 -13.22 9.19
CA ILE A 108 -2.37 -12.11 9.57
C ILE A 108 -1.76 -12.48 10.93
N THR A 109 -0.44 -12.73 10.96
CA THR A 109 0.27 -13.22 12.13
C THR A 109 1.07 -12.14 12.85
N ALA A 110 1.45 -11.09 12.13
CA ALA A 110 2.13 -9.92 12.69
C ALA A 110 1.86 -8.69 11.83
N ALA A 111 2.08 -7.51 12.40
CA ALA A 111 2.03 -6.25 11.69
C ALA A 111 2.97 -5.23 12.36
N THR A 112 3.50 -4.31 11.55
CA THR A 112 4.32 -3.18 12.02
C THR A 112 3.68 -1.88 11.55
N ILE A 113 3.30 -1.04 12.51
CA ILE A 113 2.78 0.30 12.24
C ILE A 113 3.96 1.23 12.00
N GLY A 114 4.10 1.72 10.77
CA GLY A 114 5.20 2.62 10.42
C GLY A 114 4.96 4.05 10.88
N SER A 115 6.07 4.76 11.11
CA SER A 115 6.08 6.19 11.41
C SER A 115 6.01 7.03 10.13
N ILE A 116 5.61 8.28 10.27
CA ILE A 116 5.75 9.28 9.20
C ILE A 116 7.22 9.65 9.08
N VAL A 117 7.75 9.54 7.86
CA VAL A 117 9.14 9.89 7.51
C VAL A 117 9.13 10.98 6.46
N ASP A 118 9.89 12.04 6.69
CA ASP A 118 10.08 13.14 5.74
C ASP A 118 11.59 13.38 5.52
N ARG A 119 12.01 13.32 4.26
CA ARG A 119 13.40 13.55 3.85
C ARG A 119 13.57 14.78 2.96
N GLY A 120 12.59 15.68 2.96
CA GLY A 120 12.64 16.94 2.23
C GLY A 120 12.42 16.79 0.72
N ILE A 121 11.82 15.72 0.25
CA ILE A 121 11.47 15.55 -1.16
C ILE A 121 10.24 16.41 -1.47
N CYS A 122 10.36 17.34 -2.43
CA CYS A 122 9.29 18.26 -2.83
C CYS A 122 8.72 17.94 -4.23
N ASP A 123 9.33 17.03 -4.99
CA ASP A 123 8.89 16.70 -6.35
C ASP A 123 7.73 15.71 -6.33
N ALA A 124 6.51 16.20 -6.58
CA ALA A 124 5.29 15.38 -6.68
C ALA A 124 5.32 14.34 -7.82
N ASN A 125 6.22 14.49 -8.78
CA ASN A 125 6.41 13.52 -9.85
C ASN A 125 7.40 12.39 -9.46
N ASN A 126 7.96 12.45 -8.26
CA ASN A 126 8.92 11.46 -7.75
C ASN A 126 8.49 10.93 -6.38
N MET A 127 7.30 10.40 -6.29
CA MET A 127 6.75 9.85 -5.05
C MET A 127 7.55 8.66 -4.52
N GLY A 128 8.15 7.86 -5.41
CA GLY A 128 9.01 6.74 -5.01
C GLY A 128 10.19 7.17 -4.14
N ALA A 129 10.84 8.30 -4.46
CA ALA A 129 11.91 8.85 -3.64
C ALA A 129 11.42 9.34 -2.27
N ALA A 130 10.20 9.86 -2.17
CA ALA A 130 9.61 10.26 -0.90
C ALA A 130 9.23 9.03 -0.04
N MET A 131 8.71 7.95 -0.65
CA MET A 131 8.21 6.78 0.06
C MET A 131 9.30 5.76 0.46
N ALA A 132 10.38 5.63 -0.30
CA ALA A 132 11.43 4.64 -0.04
C ALA A 132 12.06 4.73 1.37
N PRO A 133 12.34 5.93 1.94
CA PRO A 133 12.81 6.03 3.32
C PRO A 133 11.81 5.56 4.37
N ALA A 134 10.51 5.73 4.13
CA ALA A 134 9.47 5.23 5.04
C ALA A 134 9.38 3.70 4.97
N ALA A 135 9.47 3.12 3.77
CA ALA A 135 9.54 1.67 3.59
C ALA A 135 10.77 1.07 4.29
N PHE A 136 11.94 1.70 4.13
CA PHE A 136 13.17 1.31 4.81
C PHE A 136 13.00 1.32 6.33
N ALA A 137 12.50 2.43 6.90
CA ALA A 137 12.32 2.57 8.34
C ALA A 137 11.36 1.50 8.90
N THR A 138 10.29 1.19 8.17
CA THR A 138 9.32 0.16 8.59
C THR A 138 9.89 -1.25 8.48
N LEU A 139 10.62 -1.58 7.42
CA LEU A 139 11.27 -2.88 7.27
C LEU A 139 12.34 -3.09 8.34
N HIS A 140 13.17 -2.08 8.61
CA HIS A 140 14.18 -2.11 9.67
C HIS A 140 13.53 -2.38 11.03
N ALA A 141 12.52 -1.58 11.41
CA ALA A 141 11.79 -1.78 12.65
C ALA A 141 11.10 -3.16 12.72
N HIS A 142 10.55 -3.62 11.59
CA HIS A 142 9.91 -4.93 11.51
C HIS A 142 10.87 -6.08 11.82
N PHE A 143 12.07 -6.05 11.24
CA PHE A 143 13.07 -7.10 11.49
C PHE A 143 13.62 -7.03 12.91
N ASP A 144 13.86 -5.83 13.41
CA ASP A 144 14.37 -5.63 14.79
C ASP A 144 13.35 -6.04 15.85
N ASP A 145 12.11 -5.54 15.77
CA ASP A 145 11.09 -5.74 16.78
C ASP A 145 10.61 -7.20 16.86
N LEU A 146 10.55 -7.88 15.71
CA LEU A 146 10.09 -9.26 15.63
C LEU A 146 11.25 -10.28 15.69
N HIS A 147 12.50 -9.79 15.77
CA HIS A 147 13.70 -10.64 15.77
C HIS A 147 13.71 -11.64 14.62
N CYS A 148 13.38 -11.17 13.41
CA CYS A 148 13.30 -11.97 12.20
C CYS A 148 14.20 -11.41 11.09
N ALA A 149 14.39 -12.17 10.04
CA ALA A 149 15.26 -11.82 8.92
C ALA A 149 14.48 -11.85 7.58
N PRO A 150 15.00 -11.19 6.53
CA PRO A 150 14.37 -11.23 5.20
C PRO A 150 14.13 -12.65 4.67
N GLU A 151 15.01 -13.59 4.99
CA GLU A 151 14.96 -14.99 4.58
C GLU A 151 13.78 -15.77 5.20
N ASP A 152 13.16 -15.22 6.24
CA ASP A 152 11.96 -15.82 6.85
C ASP A 152 10.70 -15.65 5.98
N TYR A 153 10.79 -14.90 4.88
CA TYR A 153 9.68 -14.60 3.98
C TYR A 153 9.93 -15.16 2.59
N ASP A 154 8.93 -15.82 2.00
CA ASP A 154 8.99 -16.23 0.60
C ASP A 154 8.94 -15.04 -0.35
N VAL A 155 8.25 -13.97 0.06
CA VAL A 155 8.14 -12.70 -0.67
C VAL A 155 8.06 -11.55 0.31
N ILE A 156 8.87 -10.52 0.10
CA ILE A 156 8.72 -9.18 0.67
C ILE A 156 8.31 -8.26 -0.48
N ILE A 157 7.20 -7.53 -0.31
CA ILE A 157 6.68 -6.70 -1.39
C ILE A 157 6.18 -5.35 -0.89
N THR A 158 6.57 -4.29 -1.60
CA THR A 158 6.08 -2.93 -1.36
C THR A 158 4.84 -2.60 -2.20
N GLY A 159 4.10 -1.59 -1.79
CA GLY A 159 2.83 -1.21 -2.40
C GLY A 159 2.96 -0.57 -3.77
N ASP A 160 3.74 0.49 -3.87
CA ASP A 160 3.85 1.27 -5.09
C ASP A 160 5.06 2.22 -5.08
N LEU A 161 6.21 1.75 -4.63
CA LEU A 161 7.47 2.51 -4.75
C LEU A 161 7.81 2.78 -6.22
N GLY A 162 7.39 1.88 -7.12
CA GLY A 162 7.79 1.89 -8.50
C GLY A 162 9.28 1.58 -8.68
N ARG A 163 9.75 1.58 -9.92
CA ARG A 163 11.13 1.19 -10.23
C ARG A 163 12.16 2.04 -9.47
N LEU A 164 12.07 3.37 -9.56
CA LEU A 164 13.06 4.25 -8.92
C LEU A 164 13.01 4.17 -7.39
N GLY A 165 11.82 4.13 -6.80
CA GLY A 165 11.67 3.98 -5.34
C GLY A 165 12.19 2.65 -4.83
N SER A 166 12.00 1.57 -5.60
CA SER A 166 12.57 0.24 -5.28
C SER A 166 14.09 0.25 -5.35
N GLU A 167 14.69 0.89 -6.36
CA GLU A 167 16.15 1.06 -6.46
C GLU A 167 16.71 1.81 -5.24
N ILE A 168 16.03 2.89 -4.82
CA ILE A 168 16.42 3.65 -3.63
C ILE A 168 16.30 2.79 -2.37
N LEU A 169 15.21 2.05 -2.20
CA LEU A 169 15.02 1.15 -1.05
C LEU A 169 16.10 0.09 -0.98
N HIS A 170 16.42 -0.58 -2.09
CA HIS A 170 17.50 -1.56 -2.12
C HIS A 170 18.85 -0.95 -1.70
N GLY A 171 19.17 0.24 -2.21
CA GLY A 171 20.39 0.95 -1.79
C GLY A 171 20.42 1.33 -0.30
N LEU A 172 19.27 1.66 0.29
CA LEU A 172 19.17 1.94 1.73
C LEU A 172 19.36 0.66 2.56
N LEU A 173 18.73 -0.44 2.17
CA LEU A 173 18.87 -1.75 2.82
C LEU A 173 20.31 -2.27 2.75
N GLU A 174 20.93 -2.20 1.57
CA GLU A 174 22.31 -2.64 1.37
C GLU A 174 23.30 -1.83 2.23
N LYS A 175 23.11 -0.49 2.29
CA LYS A 175 23.93 0.39 3.13
C LYS A 175 23.83 0.06 4.62
N ASP A 176 22.68 -0.45 5.06
CA ASP A 176 22.43 -0.88 6.43
C ASP A 176 22.80 -2.36 6.67
N GLY A 177 23.35 -3.03 5.66
CA GLY A 177 23.76 -4.44 5.75
C GLY A 177 22.62 -5.45 5.63
N ILE A 178 21.40 -5.02 5.32
CA ILE A 178 20.22 -5.88 5.13
C ILE A 178 20.17 -6.34 3.67
N ARG A 179 20.29 -7.65 3.47
CA ARG A 179 20.15 -8.27 2.14
C ARG A 179 18.73 -8.81 1.97
N ALA A 180 17.89 -8.08 1.24
CA ALA A 180 16.51 -8.47 1.00
C ALA A 180 16.17 -8.30 -0.50
N ASP A 181 15.53 -9.31 -1.08
CA ASP A 181 14.90 -9.19 -2.40
C ASP A 181 13.48 -8.66 -2.21
N VAL A 182 13.33 -7.33 -2.35
CA VAL A 182 12.06 -6.65 -2.16
C VAL A 182 11.42 -6.36 -3.50
N GLN A 183 10.27 -6.98 -3.77
CA GLN A 183 9.45 -6.76 -4.95
C GLN A 183 8.55 -5.51 -4.74
N ASP A 184 7.88 -5.07 -5.82
CA ASP A 184 6.98 -3.91 -5.77
C ASP A 184 5.73 -4.13 -6.62
N CYS A 185 4.55 -3.88 -6.04
CA CYS A 185 3.28 -4.03 -6.75
C CYS A 185 3.16 -3.07 -7.94
N GLY A 186 3.70 -1.85 -7.81
CA GLY A 186 3.69 -0.87 -8.89
C GLY A 186 4.53 -1.30 -10.09
N VAL A 187 5.62 -2.03 -9.85
CA VAL A 187 6.44 -2.62 -10.92
C VAL A 187 5.74 -3.83 -11.54
N MET A 188 5.04 -4.63 -10.73
CA MET A 188 4.41 -5.88 -11.17
C MET A 188 3.14 -5.69 -12.00
N ILE A 189 2.36 -4.63 -11.74
CA ILE A 189 1.00 -4.50 -12.27
C ILE A 189 0.95 -4.16 -13.75
N PHE A 190 2.02 -3.60 -14.30
CA PHE A 190 2.12 -3.21 -15.70
C PHE A 190 3.26 -3.92 -16.44
N ASP A 191 3.04 -4.21 -17.71
CA ASP A 191 4.11 -4.59 -18.62
C ASP A 191 4.85 -3.34 -19.13
N THR A 192 5.91 -2.94 -18.43
CA THR A 192 6.69 -1.72 -18.74
C THR A 192 7.40 -1.75 -20.10
N ARG A 193 7.45 -2.91 -20.78
CA ARG A 193 7.99 -3.02 -22.15
C ARG A 193 6.95 -2.65 -23.21
N ARG A 194 5.66 -2.76 -22.88
CA ARG A 194 4.53 -2.58 -23.81
C ARG A 194 3.64 -1.40 -23.44
N GLN A 195 3.73 -0.91 -22.22
CA GLN A 195 2.90 0.15 -21.67
C GLN A 195 3.79 1.30 -21.21
N ASP A 196 3.45 2.52 -21.63
CA ASP A 196 4.17 3.74 -21.24
C ASP A 196 3.73 4.21 -19.84
N VAL A 197 4.30 3.58 -18.82
CA VAL A 197 3.97 3.85 -17.41
C VAL A 197 5.17 4.32 -16.59
N HIS A 198 6.28 4.63 -17.25
CA HIS A 198 7.52 5.13 -16.66
C HIS A 198 8.03 4.28 -15.47
N CYS A 199 7.85 4.77 -14.23
CA CYS A 199 8.27 4.01 -13.02
C CYS A 199 7.27 2.94 -12.56
N GLY A 200 6.13 2.78 -13.23
CA GLY A 200 5.14 1.75 -12.93
C GLY A 200 3.84 2.29 -12.36
N GLY A 201 3.11 1.45 -11.66
CA GLY A 201 1.82 1.76 -11.06
C GLY A 201 1.94 2.52 -9.74
N SER A 202 0.88 3.23 -9.38
CA SER A 202 0.73 3.94 -8.11
C SER A 202 -0.71 3.84 -7.62
N GLY A 203 -0.89 4.10 -6.34
CA GLY A 203 -2.21 4.18 -5.70
C GLY A 203 -2.56 2.96 -4.86
N CYS A 204 -3.44 3.15 -3.89
CA CYS A 204 -3.89 2.07 -3.01
C CYS A 204 -4.62 0.95 -3.77
N GLY A 205 -5.27 1.26 -4.89
CA GLY A 205 -5.84 0.26 -5.79
C GLY A 205 -4.79 -0.58 -6.51
N CYS A 206 -3.55 -0.08 -6.66
CA CYS A 206 -2.42 -0.83 -7.22
C CYS A 206 -2.05 -2.01 -6.29
N SER A 207 -1.65 -1.70 -5.06
CA SER A 207 -1.27 -2.70 -4.07
C SER A 207 -2.41 -3.66 -3.74
N ALA A 208 -3.65 -3.16 -3.66
CA ALA A 208 -4.84 -3.97 -3.43
C ALA A 208 -5.09 -4.98 -4.55
N SER A 209 -4.97 -4.57 -5.81
CA SER A 209 -5.17 -5.46 -6.97
C SER A 209 -4.11 -6.56 -7.04
N VAL A 210 -2.84 -6.23 -6.75
CA VAL A 210 -1.76 -7.21 -6.76
C VAL A 210 -1.88 -8.17 -5.57
N LEU A 211 -2.21 -7.67 -4.39
CA LEU A 211 -2.42 -8.50 -3.21
C LEU A 211 -3.59 -9.46 -3.40
N CYS A 212 -4.81 -8.91 -3.68
CA CYS A 212 -6.04 -9.70 -3.76
C CYS A 212 -6.11 -10.59 -5.01
N GLY A 213 -5.37 -10.26 -6.06
CA GLY A 213 -5.27 -11.06 -7.28
C GLY A 213 -4.20 -12.15 -7.17
N PRO A 214 -3.00 -11.90 -7.72
CA PRO A 214 -1.98 -12.95 -7.85
C PRO A 214 -1.40 -13.42 -6.51
N LEU A 215 -1.19 -12.54 -5.51
CA LEU A 215 -0.46 -12.94 -4.30
C LEU A 215 -1.30 -13.86 -3.41
N LEU A 216 -2.52 -13.47 -3.04
CA LEU A 216 -3.39 -14.33 -2.24
C LEU A 216 -3.71 -15.64 -2.97
N SER A 217 -3.92 -15.60 -4.30
CA SER A 217 -4.13 -16.81 -5.10
C SER A 217 -2.92 -17.77 -5.07
N ARG A 218 -1.69 -17.25 -5.09
CA ARG A 218 -0.47 -18.05 -4.92
C ARG A 218 -0.37 -18.65 -3.53
N MET A 219 -0.76 -17.88 -2.50
CA MET A 219 -0.84 -18.39 -1.13
C MET A 219 -1.90 -19.50 -1.01
N GLU A 220 -3.10 -19.32 -1.57
CA GLU A 220 -4.15 -20.33 -1.58
C GLU A 220 -3.72 -21.64 -2.24
N ARG A 221 -2.93 -21.57 -3.33
CA ARG A 221 -2.36 -22.75 -3.98
C ARG A 221 -1.15 -23.35 -3.26
N GLY A 222 -0.62 -22.69 -2.21
CA GLY A 222 0.56 -23.13 -1.46
C GLY A 222 1.89 -22.87 -2.16
N GLU A 223 1.91 -21.99 -3.14
CA GLU A 223 3.13 -21.53 -3.80
C GLU A 223 3.89 -20.50 -2.94
N LEU A 224 3.19 -19.84 -2.04
CA LEU A 224 3.73 -18.93 -1.04
C LEU A 224 3.16 -19.31 0.33
N ARG A 225 4.00 -19.37 1.34
CA ARG A 225 3.62 -19.64 2.73
C ARG A 225 3.65 -18.39 3.59
N ARG A 226 4.66 -17.54 3.43
CA ARG A 226 4.86 -16.36 4.26
C ARG A 226 5.19 -15.14 3.39
N LEU A 227 4.34 -14.14 3.45
CA LEU A 227 4.40 -12.91 2.68
C LEU A 227 4.48 -11.71 3.63
N LEU A 228 5.47 -10.83 3.45
CA LEU A 228 5.51 -9.52 4.08
C LEU A 228 5.01 -8.47 3.09
N PHE A 229 3.82 -7.94 3.33
CA PHE A 229 3.17 -6.92 2.52
C PHE A 229 3.35 -5.54 3.16
N CYS A 230 4.06 -4.64 2.48
CA CYS A 230 4.43 -3.31 2.95
C CYS A 230 3.70 -2.24 2.14
N GLY A 231 2.55 -1.77 2.62
CA GLY A 231 1.82 -0.68 1.97
C GLY A 231 2.55 0.65 2.16
N THR A 232 2.95 1.26 1.04
CA THR A 232 3.65 2.56 1.01
C THR A 232 2.69 3.68 0.65
N GLY A 233 2.88 4.88 1.20
CA GLY A 233 2.02 6.02 0.92
C GLY A 233 2.77 7.35 1.00
N ALA A 234 2.66 8.16 -0.04
CA ALA A 234 3.09 9.56 -0.05
C ALA A 234 1.92 10.43 0.43
N LEU A 235 2.11 11.13 1.54
CA LEU A 235 1.08 11.97 2.16
C LEU A 235 1.03 13.35 1.48
N LEU A 236 0.75 13.29 0.18
CA LEU A 236 0.74 14.43 -0.72
C LEU A 236 -0.59 15.16 -0.67
N SER A 237 -0.58 16.49 -0.56
CA SER A 237 -1.76 17.31 -0.80
C SER A 237 -1.49 18.35 -1.89
N PRO A 238 -2.50 18.72 -2.70
CA PRO A 238 -2.35 19.79 -3.70
C PRO A 238 -1.88 21.10 -3.05
N LEU A 239 -2.41 21.42 -1.88
CA LEU A 239 -2.10 22.67 -1.18
C LEU A 239 -0.64 22.70 -0.71
N SER A 240 -0.18 21.67 0.00
CA SER A 240 1.19 21.61 0.49
C SER A 240 2.22 21.62 -0.65
N THR A 241 1.94 20.89 -1.73
CA THR A 241 2.79 20.87 -2.92
C THR A 241 2.90 22.23 -3.58
N GLN A 242 1.76 22.97 -3.72
CA GLN A 242 1.77 24.30 -4.31
C GLN A 242 2.48 25.33 -3.43
N GLN A 243 2.56 25.10 -2.13
CA GLN A 243 3.31 25.92 -1.17
C GLN A 243 4.80 25.56 -1.11
N GLY A 244 5.25 24.53 -1.84
CA GLY A 244 6.65 24.09 -1.87
C GLY A 244 7.06 23.24 -0.67
N GLU A 245 6.09 22.73 0.09
CA GLU A 245 6.36 21.82 1.21
C GLU A 245 6.87 20.46 0.73
N SER A 246 7.62 19.79 1.58
CA SER A 246 8.05 18.42 1.36
C SER A 246 6.89 17.42 1.43
N ILE A 247 7.14 16.20 0.94
CA ILE A 247 6.18 15.11 0.90
C ILE A 247 6.51 14.10 2.00
N PRO A 248 5.84 14.15 3.16
CA PRO A 248 5.95 13.10 4.16
C PRO A 248 5.43 11.78 3.59
N ALA A 249 5.99 10.67 4.05
CA ALA A 249 5.57 9.35 3.62
C ALA A 249 5.40 8.41 4.80
N VAL A 250 4.62 7.37 4.61
CA VAL A 250 4.36 6.32 5.59
C VAL A 250 4.43 4.94 4.92
N CYS A 251 4.79 3.93 5.70
CA CYS A 251 4.70 2.54 5.28
C CYS A 251 4.17 1.69 6.44
N HIS A 252 3.20 0.83 6.18
CA HIS A 252 2.73 -0.16 7.15
C HIS A 252 3.00 -1.56 6.62
N ALA A 253 3.47 -2.46 7.48
CA ALA A 253 3.77 -3.84 7.11
C ALA A 253 2.81 -4.83 7.77
N VAL A 254 2.38 -5.83 7.00
CA VAL A 254 1.48 -6.91 7.44
C VAL A 254 2.07 -8.24 6.99
N VAL A 255 2.21 -9.18 7.94
CA VAL A 255 2.63 -10.55 7.65
C VAL A 255 1.40 -11.41 7.38
N LEU A 256 1.35 -11.97 6.17
CA LEU A 256 0.36 -12.98 5.83
C LEU A 256 1.03 -14.34 5.80
N GLU A 257 0.42 -15.32 6.46
CA GLU A 257 0.97 -16.66 6.58
C GLU A 257 -0.12 -17.70 6.32
N ARG A 258 0.21 -18.67 5.49
CA ARG A 258 -0.68 -19.81 5.22
C ARG A 258 -0.41 -20.93 6.21
N SER A 259 -1.45 -21.34 6.92
CA SER A 259 -1.44 -22.53 7.79
C SER A 259 -1.47 -23.83 6.98
#